data_c16526cca9005ef62694364342a889b5
#
_entry.id   c16526cca9005ef62694364342a889b5
#
_cell.length_a   1.000
_cell.length_b   1.000
_cell.length_c   1.000
_cell.angle_alpha   90.00
_cell.angle_beta   90.00
_cell.angle_gamma   90.00
#
_symmetry.space_group_name_H-M   'P 1'
#
loop_
_entity.id
_entity.type
_entity.pdbx_description
1 polymer ?
#
loop_
_entity_poly.entity_id
_entity_poly.type
_entity_poly.pdbx_seq_one_letter_code
_entity_poly.pdbx_strand_id
1 'polypeptide(L)'
;MKDKILKSNWFWIVCIIIVWEIVAATGIISSYILPSFSKEVTQLVSEITSKNLLEQVFNSFKLVILGLGISLVMSLIVLILSDKFKYFKYFIRTICNILSPLPSVAILPLVIIWMGINDAAMLVLVIHSIVWPMIINLIEKVDSIPTVYHDFLRNVEVR
;
A
#
# COMPACT_ATOMS: atom_id res chain seq x y z
N MET A 1 -15.53 38.75 2.08
CA MET A 1 -14.60 38.13 3.05
C MET A 1 -15.08 36.73 3.51
N LYS A 2 -16.36 36.54 3.82
CA LYS A 2 -16.96 35.26 4.22
C LYS A 2 -16.78 34.15 3.15
N ASP A 3 -17.00 34.46 1.87
CA ASP A 3 -16.88 33.44 0.79
C ASP A 3 -15.45 32.96 0.56
N LYS A 4 -14.44 33.73 0.94
CA LYS A 4 -13.04 33.34 0.82
C LYS A 4 -12.62 32.38 1.93
N ILE A 5 -13.23 32.52 3.11
CA ILE A 5 -13.02 31.61 4.26
C ILE A 5 -13.67 30.27 4.01
N LEU A 6 -14.93 30.25 3.54
CA LEU A 6 -15.69 29.03 3.23
C LEU A 6 -15.08 28.23 2.06
N LYS A 7 -14.34 28.88 1.17
CA LYS A 7 -13.59 28.24 0.07
C LYS A 7 -12.21 27.73 0.50
N SER A 8 -11.80 28.00 1.74
CA SER A 8 -10.50 27.56 2.26
C SER A 8 -10.61 26.13 2.80
N ASN A 9 -9.75 25.23 2.33
CA ASN A 9 -9.65 23.86 2.85
C ASN A 9 -9.36 23.83 4.36
N TRP A 10 -8.60 24.82 4.86
CA TRP A 10 -8.28 24.94 6.28
C TRP A 10 -9.51 25.17 7.17
N PHE A 11 -10.48 25.93 6.67
CA PHE A 11 -11.74 26.15 7.39
C PHE A 11 -12.46 24.82 7.65
N TRP A 12 -12.58 23.98 6.64
CA TRP A 12 -13.26 22.68 6.77
C TRP A 12 -12.49 21.69 7.63
N ILE A 13 -11.14 21.72 7.58
CA ILE A 13 -10.32 20.90 8.48
C ILE A 13 -10.57 21.29 9.93
N VAL A 14 -10.57 22.58 10.25
CA VAL A 14 -10.86 23.07 11.62
C VAL A 14 -12.28 22.67 12.05
N CYS A 15 -13.27 22.83 11.18
CA CYS A 15 -14.64 22.42 11.49
C CYS A 15 -14.72 20.90 11.80
N ILE A 16 -14.05 20.05 11.03
CA ILE A 16 -14.02 18.61 11.27
C ILE A 16 -13.39 18.30 12.63
N ILE A 17 -12.27 18.95 12.97
CA ILE A 17 -11.60 18.75 14.26
C ILE A 17 -12.50 19.17 15.42
N ILE A 18 -13.20 20.30 15.30
CA ILE A 18 -14.13 20.77 16.32
C ILE A 18 -15.29 19.79 16.49
N VAL A 19 -15.87 19.32 15.39
CA VAL A 19 -16.96 18.32 15.46
C VAL A 19 -16.48 17.02 16.08
N TRP A 20 -15.29 16.55 15.74
CA TRP A 20 -14.68 15.38 16.36
C TRP A 20 -14.53 15.57 17.89
N GLU A 21 -13.93 16.69 18.31
CA GLU A 21 -13.74 16.99 19.75
C GLU A 21 -15.07 17.01 20.50
N ILE A 22 -16.10 17.67 19.93
CA ILE A 22 -17.43 17.73 20.52
C ILE A 22 -18.03 16.32 20.65
N VAL A 23 -18.02 15.53 19.56
CA VAL A 23 -18.59 14.18 19.56
C VAL A 23 -17.87 13.29 20.59
N ALA A 24 -16.54 13.36 20.67
CA ALA A 24 -15.77 12.62 21.67
C ALA A 24 -16.11 13.07 23.12
N ALA A 25 -16.32 14.38 23.32
CA ALA A 25 -16.66 14.94 24.63
C ALA A 25 -18.08 14.55 25.11
N THR A 26 -19.02 14.22 24.20
CA THR A 26 -20.38 13.78 24.60
C THR A 26 -20.39 12.46 25.37
N GLY A 27 -19.35 11.63 25.23
CA GLY A 27 -19.27 10.31 25.84
C GLY A 27 -20.23 9.26 25.24
N ILE A 28 -20.98 9.59 24.18
CA ILE A 28 -21.88 8.66 23.48
C ILE A 28 -21.08 7.49 22.91
N ILE A 29 -19.86 7.77 22.41
CA ILE A 29 -18.93 6.77 21.89
C ILE A 29 -17.85 6.57 22.93
N SER A 30 -17.56 5.31 23.25
CA SER A 30 -16.46 4.99 24.19
C SER A 30 -15.16 5.63 23.74
N SER A 31 -14.40 6.22 24.68
CA SER A 31 -13.09 6.82 24.43
C SER A 31 -12.03 5.83 23.91
N TYR A 32 -12.29 4.51 23.98
CA TYR A 32 -11.47 3.48 23.35
C TYR A 32 -11.72 3.38 21.84
N ILE A 33 -12.91 3.76 21.36
CA ILE A 33 -13.30 3.71 19.95
C ILE A 33 -13.04 5.06 19.29
N LEU A 34 -13.40 6.15 19.99
CA LEU A 34 -13.22 7.52 19.51
C LEU A 34 -12.62 8.39 20.63
N PRO A 35 -11.29 8.38 20.79
CA PRO A 35 -10.64 9.31 21.73
C PRO A 35 -10.78 10.75 21.21
N SER A 36 -10.66 11.74 22.12
CA SER A 36 -10.70 13.15 21.72
C SER A 36 -9.45 13.54 20.93
N PHE A 37 -9.57 14.46 20.00
CA PHE A 37 -8.45 14.94 19.18
C PHE A 37 -7.31 15.52 20.05
N SER A 38 -7.66 16.28 21.10
CA SER A 38 -6.68 16.83 22.06
C SER A 38 -5.88 15.73 22.77
N LYS A 39 -6.53 14.62 23.13
CA LYS A 39 -5.87 13.47 23.76
C LYS A 39 -4.92 12.77 22.78
N GLU A 40 -5.33 12.59 21.51
CA GLU A 40 -4.50 11.99 20.49
C GLU A 40 -3.24 12.83 20.21
N VAL A 41 -3.38 14.17 20.11
CA VAL A 41 -2.23 15.06 19.95
C VAL A 41 -1.27 14.98 21.12
N THR A 42 -1.80 14.95 22.34
CA THR A 42 -0.97 14.82 23.56
C THR A 42 -0.23 13.48 23.59
N GLN A 43 -0.91 12.39 23.23
CA GLN A 43 -0.31 11.07 23.14
C GLN A 43 0.78 11.02 22.06
N LEU A 44 0.51 11.59 20.88
CA LEU A 44 1.49 11.66 19.79
C LEU A 44 2.77 12.38 20.21
N VAL A 45 2.64 13.53 20.88
CA VAL A 45 3.79 14.29 21.40
C VAL A 45 4.57 13.46 22.43
N SER A 46 3.87 12.74 23.31
CA SER A 46 4.47 11.86 24.31
C SER A 46 5.27 10.71 23.63
N GLU A 47 4.68 10.08 22.64
CA GLU A 47 5.34 8.97 21.91
C GLU A 47 6.56 9.44 21.09
N ILE A 48 6.50 10.63 20.51
CA ILE A 48 7.65 11.24 19.80
C ILE A 48 8.79 11.51 20.79
N THR A 49 8.48 12.05 21.97
CA THR A 49 9.50 12.41 22.98
C THR A 49 10.11 11.18 23.66
N SER A 50 9.35 10.08 23.80
CA SER A 50 9.84 8.81 24.34
C SER A 50 10.75 8.03 23.38
N LYS A 51 10.90 8.47 22.13
CA LYS A 51 11.63 7.81 21.03
C LYS A 51 11.04 6.48 20.54
N ASN A 52 10.01 5.94 21.19
CA ASN A 52 9.40 4.66 20.79
C ASN A 52 8.73 4.76 19.42
N LEU A 53 8.07 5.89 19.13
CA LEU A 53 7.41 6.11 17.84
C LEU A 53 8.39 6.10 16.68
N LEU A 54 9.53 6.76 16.80
CA LEU A 54 10.54 6.83 15.72
C LEU A 54 11.12 5.46 15.40
N GLU A 55 11.37 4.64 16.41
CA GLU A 55 11.83 3.26 16.22
C GLU A 55 10.78 2.40 15.51
N GLN A 56 9.52 2.49 15.92
CA GLN A 56 8.40 1.77 15.28
C GLN A 56 8.19 2.20 13.83
N VAL A 57 8.26 3.51 13.55
CA VAL A 57 8.19 4.06 12.19
C VAL A 57 9.34 3.52 11.34
N PHE A 58 10.58 3.52 11.86
CA PHE A 58 11.72 2.99 11.14
C PHE A 58 11.59 1.50 10.84
N ASN A 59 11.13 0.70 11.80
CA ASN A 59 10.89 -0.74 11.62
C ASN A 59 9.79 -0.99 10.58
N SER A 60 8.69 -0.25 10.62
CA SER A 60 7.61 -0.33 9.63
C SER A 60 8.11 0.04 8.24
N PHE A 61 8.89 1.12 8.13
CA PHE A 61 9.48 1.56 6.86
C PHE A 61 10.43 0.52 6.27
N LYS A 62 11.26 -0.09 7.12
CA LYS A 62 12.15 -1.20 6.73
C LYS A 62 11.35 -2.38 6.14
N LEU A 63 10.25 -2.78 6.78
CA LEU A 63 9.39 -3.86 6.27
C LEU A 63 8.78 -3.50 4.90
N VAL A 64 8.32 -2.27 4.73
CA VAL A 64 7.76 -1.81 3.45
C VAL A 64 8.81 -1.81 2.35
N ILE A 65 10.01 -1.31 2.61
CA ILE A 65 11.11 -1.30 1.61
C ILE A 65 11.55 -2.72 1.26
N LEU A 66 11.67 -3.61 2.24
CA LEU A 66 11.98 -5.03 2.00
C LEU A 66 10.89 -5.70 1.16
N GLY A 67 9.62 -5.50 1.52
CA GLY A 67 8.48 -6.04 0.79
C GLY A 67 8.40 -5.53 -0.65
N LEU A 68 8.66 -4.23 -0.86
CA LEU A 68 8.73 -3.62 -2.18
C LEU A 68 9.88 -4.24 -3.01
N GLY A 69 11.07 -4.36 -2.43
CA GLY A 69 12.23 -4.96 -3.10
C GLY A 69 11.98 -6.42 -3.52
N ILE A 70 11.44 -7.23 -2.61
CA ILE A 70 11.08 -8.63 -2.90
C ILE A 70 10.00 -8.70 -3.99
N SER A 71 8.95 -7.88 -3.88
CA SER A 71 7.86 -7.82 -4.88
C SER A 71 8.37 -7.41 -6.26
N LEU A 72 9.30 -6.45 -6.32
CA LEU A 72 9.91 -6.02 -7.57
C LEU A 72 10.69 -7.17 -8.24
N VAL A 73 11.56 -7.85 -7.48
CA VAL A 73 12.34 -8.98 -8.01
C VAL A 73 11.42 -10.10 -8.49
N MET A 74 10.42 -10.48 -7.69
CA MET A 74 9.43 -11.49 -8.07
C MET A 74 8.67 -11.09 -9.35
N SER A 75 8.23 -9.85 -9.43
CA SER A 75 7.48 -9.34 -10.57
C SER A 75 8.31 -9.31 -11.86
N LEU A 76 9.60 -8.96 -11.77
CA LEU A 76 10.51 -9.00 -12.91
C LEU A 76 10.76 -10.44 -13.38
N ILE A 77 10.94 -11.40 -12.48
CA ILE A 77 11.09 -12.81 -12.82
C ILE A 77 9.83 -13.31 -13.55
N VAL A 78 8.65 -13.00 -13.01
CA VAL A 78 7.37 -13.40 -13.62
C VAL A 78 7.17 -12.73 -14.96
N LEU A 79 7.57 -11.47 -15.14
CA LEU A 79 7.51 -10.76 -16.41
C LEU A 79 8.36 -11.46 -17.48
N ILE A 80 9.62 -11.79 -17.15
CA ILE A 80 10.54 -12.50 -18.08
C ILE A 80 9.97 -13.86 -18.49
N LEU A 81 9.42 -14.62 -17.52
CA LEU A 81 8.79 -15.89 -17.80
C LEU A 81 7.52 -15.74 -18.66
N SER A 82 6.73 -14.70 -18.42
CA SER A 82 5.51 -14.38 -19.17
C SER A 82 5.80 -13.97 -20.61
N ASP A 83 6.90 -13.29 -20.85
CA ASP A 83 7.34 -12.96 -22.20
C ASP A 83 7.79 -14.20 -22.98
N LYS A 84 8.50 -15.11 -22.31
CA LYS A 84 9.00 -16.35 -22.90
C LYS A 84 7.93 -17.40 -23.14
N PHE A 85 6.92 -17.51 -22.26
CA PHE A 85 5.90 -18.56 -22.29
C PHE A 85 4.49 -17.99 -22.35
N LYS A 86 3.86 -18.03 -23.54
CA LYS A 86 2.52 -17.46 -23.77
C LYS A 86 1.44 -18.03 -22.84
N TYR A 87 1.42 -19.35 -22.59
CA TYR A 87 0.44 -19.99 -21.71
C TYR A 87 0.65 -19.58 -20.24
N PHE A 88 1.91 -19.43 -19.81
CA PHE A 88 2.24 -18.91 -18.48
C PHE A 88 1.73 -17.48 -18.30
N LYS A 89 1.84 -16.64 -19.31
CA LYS A 89 1.31 -15.27 -19.29
C LYS A 89 -0.20 -15.24 -19.06
N TYR A 90 -0.97 -16.09 -19.77
CA TYR A 90 -2.41 -16.18 -19.54
C TYR A 90 -2.75 -16.67 -18.14
N PHE A 91 -2.05 -17.68 -17.65
CA PHE A 91 -2.22 -18.21 -16.30
C PHE A 91 -1.96 -17.13 -15.25
N ILE A 92 -0.83 -16.45 -15.34
CA ILE A 92 -0.46 -15.38 -14.39
C ILE A 92 -1.46 -14.22 -14.42
N ARG A 93 -1.93 -13.79 -15.59
CA ARG A 93 -2.97 -12.77 -15.67
C ARG A 93 -4.25 -13.17 -14.94
N THR A 94 -4.65 -14.42 -15.07
CA THR A 94 -5.82 -14.93 -14.37
C THR A 94 -5.60 -14.88 -12.85
N ILE A 95 -4.45 -15.33 -12.37
CA ILE A 95 -4.10 -15.28 -10.94
C ILE A 95 -4.07 -13.82 -10.42
N CYS A 96 -3.42 -12.92 -11.15
CA CYS A 96 -3.36 -11.50 -10.76
C CYS A 96 -4.75 -10.86 -10.70
N ASN A 97 -5.64 -11.16 -11.66
CA ASN A 97 -7.00 -10.63 -11.66
C ASN A 97 -7.85 -11.11 -10.47
N ILE A 98 -7.55 -12.30 -9.94
CA ILE A 98 -8.22 -12.85 -8.75
C ILE A 98 -7.62 -12.27 -7.46
N LEU A 99 -6.28 -12.21 -7.38
CA LEU A 99 -5.59 -11.88 -6.13
C LEU A 99 -5.34 -10.38 -5.94
N SER A 100 -5.21 -9.61 -7.03
CA SER A 100 -5.00 -8.16 -6.95
C SER A 100 -6.13 -7.39 -6.24
N PRO A 101 -7.43 -7.67 -6.47
CA PRO A 101 -8.50 -7.01 -5.74
C PRO A 101 -8.69 -7.54 -4.31
N LEU A 102 -8.00 -8.61 -3.92
CA LEU A 102 -8.14 -9.19 -2.58
C LEU A 102 -7.37 -8.32 -1.56
N PRO A 103 -8.07 -7.68 -0.60
CA PRO A 103 -7.42 -6.89 0.43
C PRO A 103 -6.47 -7.75 1.27
N SER A 104 -5.21 -7.32 1.43
CA SER A 104 -4.24 -8.05 2.27
C SER A 104 -4.72 -8.23 3.71
N VAL A 105 -5.50 -7.28 4.23
CA VAL A 105 -6.12 -7.37 5.56
C VAL A 105 -7.12 -8.53 5.65
N ALA A 106 -7.77 -8.91 4.56
CA ALA A 106 -8.70 -10.04 4.55
C ALA A 106 -8.00 -11.40 4.73
N ILE A 107 -6.75 -11.51 4.31
CA ILE A 107 -5.94 -12.73 4.50
C ILE A 107 -5.13 -12.73 5.81
N LEU A 108 -5.13 -11.61 6.55
CA LEU A 108 -4.40 -11.48 7.81
C LEU A 108 -4.70 -12.60 8.82
N PRO A 109 -5.97 -13.00 9.09
CA PRO A 109 -6.24 -14.09 10.02
C PRO A 109 -5.58 -15.41 9.60
N LEU A 110 -5.56 -15.71 8.29
CA LEU A 110 -4.94 -16.92 7.75
C LEU A 110 -3.42 -16.90 7.93
N VAL A 111 -2.80 -15.74 7.65
CA VAL A 111 -1.36 -15.57 7.82
C VAL A 111 -0.96 -15.69 9.29
N ILE A 112 -1.76 -15.14 10.22
CA ILE A 112 -1.52 -15.28 11.66
C ILE A 112 -1.62 -16.75 12.11
N ILE A 113 -2.58 -17.51 11.60
CA ILE A 113 -2.72 -18.93 11.92
C ILE A 113 -1.50 -19.74 11.46
N TRP A 114 -0.95 -19.43 10.29
CA TRP A 114 0.18 -20.17 9.72
C TRP A 114 1.54 -19.74 10.26
N MET A 115 1.73 -18.45 10.52
CA MET A 115 3.04 -17.87 10.80
C MET A 115 3.14 -17.22 12.20
N GLY A 116 2.00 -17.05 12.89
CA GLY A 116 1.94 -16.28 14.14
C GLY A 116 2.00 -14.77 13.91
N ILE A 117 2.07 -14.01 15.01
CA ILE A 117 2.19 -12.54 15.00
C ILE A 117 3.67 -12.19 15.06
N ASN A 118 4.28 -11.88 13.91
CA ASN A 118 5.69 -11.52 13.79
C ASN A 118 5.95 -10.69 12.52
N ASP A 119 7.16 -10.16 12.38
CA ASP A 119 7.58 -9.34 11.24
C ASP A 119 7.51 -10.09 9.91
N ALA A 120 7.75 -11.41 9.90
CA ALA A 120 7.65 -12.21 8.68
C ALA A 120 6.20 -12.30 8.19
N ALA A 121 5.22 -12.46 9.08
CA ALA A 121 3.80 -12.42 8.75
C ALA A 121 3.41 -11.06 8.15
N MET A 122 3.86 -9.96 8.75
CA MET A 122 3.64 -8.62 8.21
C MET A 122 4.28 -8.42 6.84
N LEU A 123 5.51 -8.92 6.65
CA LEU A 123 6.21 -8.86 5.37
C LEU A 123 5.45 -9.60 4.27
N VAL A 124 4.89 -10.78 4.56
CA VAL A 124 4.05 -11.53 3.60
C VAL A 124 2.83 -10.72 3.17
N LEU A 125 2.16 -10.01 4.09
CA LEU A 125 1.03 -9.15 3.77
C LEU A 125 1.43 -7.96 2.89
N VAL A 126 2.58 -7.35 3.17
CA VAL A 126 3.14 -6.27 2.35
C VAL A 126 3.45 -6.77 0.95
N ILE A 127 4.13 -7.92 0.82
CA ILE A 127 4.43 -8.54 -0.48
C ILE A 127 3.14 -8.84 -1.24
N HIS A 128 2.16 -9.47 -0.59
CA HIS A 128 0.87 -9.79 -1.22
C HIS A 128 0.17 -8.56 -1.79
N SER A 129 0.17 -7.45 -1.05
CA SER A 129 -0.50 -6.21 -1.50
C SER A 129 0.19 -5.54 -2.69
N ILE A 130 1.48 -5.79 -2.91
CA ILE A 130 2.28 -5.12 -3.94
C ILE A 130 2.48 -6.01 -5.18
N VAL A 131 2.75 -7.31 -4.99
CA VAL A 131 3.23 -8.19 -6.05
C VAL A 131 2.23 -8.37 -7.18
N TRP A 132 0.96 -8.61 -6.89
CA TRP A 132 -0.07 -8.90 -7.89
C TRP A 132 -0.37 -7.69 -8.80
N PRO A 133 -0.68 -6.51 -8.25
CA PRO A 133 -0.88 -5.32 -9.09
C PRO A 133 0.42 -4.92 -9.82
N MET A 134 1.60 -5.17 -9.25
CA MET A 134 2.86 -4.88 -9.92
C MET A 134 3.08 -5.79 -11.13
N ILE A 135 2.85 -7.10 -11.01
CA ILE A 135 2.96 -8.05 -12.11
C ILE A 135 2.03 -7.68 -13.27
N ILE A 136 0.74 -7.45 -12.99
CA ILE A 136 -0.23 -7.15 -14.05
C ILE A 136 0.12 -5.84 -14.75
N ASN A 137 0.48 -4.80 -14.00
CA ASN A 137 0.90 -3.51 -14.55
C ASN A 137 2.14 -3.63 -15.44
N LEU A 138 3.14 -4.42 -15.03
CA LEU A 138 4.35 -4.64 -15.83
C LEU A 138 4.02 -5.36 -17.14
N ILE A 139 3.21 -6.42 -17.09
CA ILE A 139 2.78 -7.16 -18.29
C ILE A 139 2.00 -6.25 -19.24
N GLU A 140 1.07 -5.44 -18.73
CA GLU A 140 0.27 -4.52 -19.54
C GLU A 140 1.12 -3.43 -20.18
N LYS A 141 2.11 -2.91 -19.47
CA LYS A 141 3.04 -1.90 -20.00
C LYS A 141 3.90 -2.45 -21.13
N VAL A 142 4.44 -3.66 -20.97
CA VAL A 142 5.20 -4.31 -22.04
C VAL A 142 4.32 -4.60 -23.24
N ASP A 143 3.11 -5.09 -23.06
CA ASP A 143 2.17 -5.37 -24.15
C ASP A 143 1.67 -4.10 -24.85
N SER A 144 1.70 -2.96 -24.19
CA SER A 144 1.30 -1.66 -24.76
C SER A 144 2.39 -1.00 -25.62
N ILE A 145 3.60 -1.57 -25.68
CA ILE A 145 4.69 -1.06 -26.50
C ILE A 145 4.29 -1.22 -27.99
N PRO A 146 4.23 -0.12 -28.77
CA PRO A 146 3.89 -0.21 -30.20
C PRO A 146 4.87 -1.09 -30.96
N THR A 147 4.35 -1.89 -31.91
CA THR A 147 5.14 -2.82 -32.75
C THR A 147 6.25 -2.12 -33.52
N VAL A 148 6.08 -0.84 -33.86
CA VAL A 148 7.10 -0.01 -34.53
C VAL A 148 8.44 -0.01 -33.79
N TYR A 149 8.43 -0.05 -32.43
CA TYR A 149 9.68 -0.11 -31.64
C TYR A 149 10.33 -1.50 -31.75
N HIS A 150 9.55 -2.56 -31.81
CA HIS A 150 10.06 -3.92 -32.05
C HIS A 150 10.67 -4.06 -33.42
N ASP A 151 10.03 -3.51 -34.45
CA ASP A 151 10.51 -3.50 -35.84
C ASP A 151 11.78 -2.64 -35.97
N PHE A 152 11.83 -1.50 -35.30
CA PHE A 152 13.02 -0.65 -35.25
C PHE A 152 14.23 -1.39 -34.64
N LEU A 153 14.05 -2.02 -33.47
CA LEU A 153 15.12 -2.78 -32.79
C LEU A 153 15.59 -3.98 -33.65
N ARG A 154 14.69 -4.58 -34.41
CA ARG A 154 14.99 -5.71 -35.31
C ARG A 154 15.76 -5.27 -36.57
N ASN A 155 15.51 -4.05 -37.06
CA ASN A 155 16.17 -3.49 -38.23
C ASN A 155 17.50 -2.77 -37.92
N VAL A 156 17.62 -2.22 -36.71
CA VAL A 156 18.89 -1.72 -36.18
C VAL A 156 19.56 -2.90 -35.51
N GLU A 157 20.29 -3.71 -36.27
CA GLU A 157 21.12 -4.79 -35.74
C GLU A 157 21.99 -4.24 -34.59
N VAL A 158 21.48 -4.31 -33.39
CA VAL A 158 22.27 -4.10 -32.19
C VAL A 158 23.12 -5.36 -32.05
N ARG A 159 24.29 -5.31 -32.65
CA ARG A 159 25.36 -6.28 -32.44
C ARG A 159 25.85 -6.24 -30.98
#